data_5fd354593eea6b1895feb24f3fe79ca3
#
_entry.id   5fd354593eea6b1895feb24f3fe79ca3
#
_cell.length_a   1.000
_cell.length_b   1.000
_cell.length_c   1.000
_cell.angle_alpha   90.00
_cell.angle_beta   90.00
_cell.angle_gamma   90.00
#
_symmetry.space_group_name_H-M   'P 1'
#
loop_
_entity.id
_entity.type
_entity.pdbx_description
1 polymer ?
#
loop_
_entity_poly.entity_id
_entity_poly.type
_entity_poly.pdbx_seq_one_letter_code
_entity_poly.pdbx_strand_id
1 'polypeptide(L)'
;MKHNITLVENANEIRQAFIEKFTMTWDEFQITNKEWIDNVSANNHTVTYGELHLWLQMDHRAISFSKSLEFLRSMQGDVYVMSERESHPGNNEFEIDGVEYKNCVAKMNAKELADLIEYEWYEPYRLDALGMYLTHTVLPADLYVFDESMEHLLVFTHETDYWELEDEQPMKCAASRFCMMCGFELPEAVTYEKIRSMLTSELAPDSSLEIEMSYSCSMAFRQFIVSKWTKEDNTGYEYWFDFDANTNYSTWEEAENAKVFNDKSLKEISELNGVRFDIIKIDGNDYEDYGQ
;
A
#
# COMPACT_ATOMS: atom_id res chain seq x y z
N MET A 1 18.76 -0.81 18.42
CA MET A 1 19.22 -2.08 17.79
C MET A 1 20.27 -1.69 16.75
N LYS A 2 21.40 -2.36 16.61
CA LYS A 2 22.38 -2.01 15.57
C LYS A 2 21.96 -2.73 14.30
N HIS A 3 21.56 -1.98 13.28
CA HIS A 3 21.14 -2.54 12.00
C HIS A 3 22.36 -2.75 11.09
N ASN A 4 22.44 -3.89 10.40
CA ASN A 4 23.53 -4.22 9.49
C ASN A 4 23.28 -3.60 8.11
N ILE A 5 23.25 -2.27 8.04
CA ILE A 5 23.12 -1.52 6.78
C ILE A 5 24.51 -1.22 6.26
N THR A 6 24.79 -1.60 5.03
CA THR A 6 26.10 -1.35 4.38
C THR A 6 25.93 -0.46 3.16
N LEU A 7 26.54 0.71 3.17
CA LEU A 7 26.55 1.61 2.02
C LEU A 7 27.34 0.99 0.85
N VAL A 8 26.84 1.22 -0.37
CA VAL A 8 27.46 0.72 -1.60
C VAL A 8 28.29 1.80 -2.25
N GLU A 9 29.55 1.50 -2.59
CA GLU A 9 30.49 2.47 -3.15
C GLU A 9 30.07 2.99 -4.55
N ASN A 10 29.50 2.12 -5.39
CA ASN A 10 29.02 2.46 -6.74
C ASN A 10 27.54 2.84 -6.80
N ALA A 11 27.03 3.53 -5.77
CA ALA A 11 25.63 3.90 -5.65
C ALA A 11 25.03 4.59 -6.88
N ASN A 12 25.79 5.51 -7.50
CA ASN A 12 25.33 6.25 -8.69
C ASN A 12 25.08 5.33 -9.90
N GLU A 13 25.95 4.34 -10.11
CA GLU A 13 25.81 3.39 -11.22
C GLU A 13 24.59 2.50 -11.00
N ILE A 14 24.38 2.04 -9.77
CA ILE A 14 23.21 1.21 -9.41
C ILE A 14 21.93 2.02 -9.55
N ARG A 15 21.90 3.27 -9.06
CA ARG A 15 20.73 4.16 -9.22
C ARG A 15 20.41 4.42 -10.68
N GLN A 16 21.40 4.65 -11.52
CA GLN A 16 21.20 4.87 -12.94
C GLN A 16 20.62 3.61 -13.61
N ALA A 17 21.18 2.43 -13.33
CA ALA A 17 20.68 1.17 -13.86
C ALA A 17 19.23 0.87 -13.37
N PHE A 18 18.92 1.20 -12.11
CA PHE A 18 17.58 1.10 -11.56
C PHE A 18 16.58 1.99 -12.33
N ILE A 19 16.92 3.28 -12.52
CA ILE A 19 16.07 4.22 -13.26
C ILE A 19 15.84 3.72 -14.69
N GLU A 20 16.90 3.34 -15.39
CA GLU A 20 16.80 2.84 -16.78
C GLU A 20 15.93 1.58 -16.90
N LYS A 21 15.92 0.74 -15.88
CA LYS A 21 15.15 -0.50 -15.90
C LYS A 21 13.70 -0.33 -15.48
N PHE A 22 13.42 0.46 -14.45
CA PHE A 22 12.12 0.44 -13.79
C PHE A 22 11.25 1.66 -14.06
N THR A 23 11.80 2.77 -14.57
CA THR A 23 10.99 3.95 -14.88
C THR A 23 10.62 3.99 -16.37
N MET A 24 9.42 4.46 -16.65
CA MET A 24 8.96 4.76 -18.00
C MET A 24 9.75 5.93 -18.60
N THR A 25 9.83 6.00 -19.92
CA THR A 25 10.18 7.24 -20.61
C THR A 25 9.05 8.26 -20.48
N TRP A 26 9.37 9.54 -20.75
CA TRP A 26 8.32 10.58 -20.73
C TRP A 26 7.19 10.29 -21.71
N ASP A 27 7.50 9.77 -22.89
CA ASP A 27 6.49 9.45 -23.90
C ASP A 27 5.57 8.31 -23.44
N GLU A 28 6.11 7.27 -22.84
CA GLU A 28 5.34 6.17 -22.25
C GLU A 28 4.48 6.66 -21.08
N PHE A 29 5.05 7.49 -20.21
CA PHE A 29 4.34 8.07 -19.08
C PHE A 29 3.13 8.90 -19.52
N GLN A 30 3.28 9.73 -20.56
CA GLN A 30 2.19 10.53 -21.12
C GLN A 30 1.05 9.67 -21.68
N ILE A 31 1.38 8.55 -22.32
CA ILE A 31 0.39 7.62 -22.85
C ILE A 31 -0.36 6.94 -21.72
N THR A 32 0.39 6.40 -20.74
CA THR A 32 -0.16 5.62 -19.64
C THR A 32 -0.99 6.48 -18.68
N ASN A 33 -0.56 7.73 -18.43
CA ASN A 33 -1.17 8.62 -17.44
C ASN A 33 -1.91 9.81 -18.06
N LYS A 34 -2.38 9.67 -19.29
CA LYS A 34 -3.01 10.76 -20.05
C LYS A 34 -4.15 11.44 -19.28
N GLU A 35 -5.06 10.68 -18.72
CA GLU A 35 -6.22 11.20 -17.98
C GLU A 35 -5.79 12.04 -16.78
N TRP A 36 -4.81 11.56 -16.01
CA TRP A 36 -4.26 12.30 -14.89
C TRP A 36 -3.57 13.59 -15.32
N ILE A 37 -2.76 13.55 -16.39
CA ILE A 37 -2.09 14.74 -16.95
C ILE A 37 -3.10 15.76 -17.44
N ASP A 38 -4.15 15.33 -18.14
CA ASP A 38 -5.21 16.18 -18.63
C ASP A 38 -5.93 16.88 -17.45
N ASN A 39 -6.21 16.16 -16.36
CA ASN A 39 -6.84 16.70 -15.15
C ASN A 39 -5.93 17.74 -14.45
N VAL A 40 -4.64 17.43 -14.30
CA VAL A 40 -3.66 18.37 -13.72
C VAL A 40 -3.56 19.64 -14.55
N SER A 41 -3.50 19.50 -15.87
CA SER A 41 -3.43 20.62 -16.81
C SER A 41 -4.70 21.47 -16.81
N ALA A 42 -5.88 20.86 -16.68
CA ALA A 42 -7.16 21.58 -16.58
C ALA A 42 -7.24 22.47 -15.32
N ASN A 43 -6.49 22.14 -14.28
CA ASN A 43 -6.36 22.91 -13.05
C ASN A 43 -5.18 23.92 -13.09
N ASN A 44 -4.65 24.24 -14.26
CA ASN A 44 -3.53 25.16 -14.48
C ASN A 44 -2.20 24.72 -13.81
N HIS A 45 -1.99 23.44 -13.62
CA HIS A 45 -0.72 22.90 -13.18
C HIS A 45 0.02 22.25 -14.35
N THR A 46 1.35 22.31 -14.30
CA THR A 46 2.23 21.68 -15.30
C THR A 46 2.90 20.47 -14.68
N VAL A 47 2.87 19.36 -15.38
CA VAL A 47 3.61 18.15 -14.96
C VAL A 47 5.04 18.26 -15.46
N THR A 48 5.99 18.31 -14.53
CA THR A 48 7.43 18.25 -14.83
C THR A 48 7.94 16.86 -14.49
N TYR A 49 8.15 16.02 -15.49
CA TYR A 49 8.50 14.60 -15.32
C TYR A 49 9.71 14.36 -14.39
N GLY A 50 10.74 15.16 -14.51
CA GLY A 50 11.93 15.07 -13.66
C GLY A 50 11.72 15.47 -12.20
N GLU A 51 10.58 16.09 -11.88
CA GLU A 51 10.19 16.50 -10.53
C GLU A 51 9.19 15.53 -9.89
N LEU A 52 8.71 14.53 -10.63
CA LEU A 52 7.85 13.50 -10.07
C LEU A 52 8.67 12.52 -9.23
N HIS A 53 8.04 11.96 -8.20
CA HIS A 53 8.61 10.82 -7.48
C HIS A 53 8.92 9.68 -8.43
N LEU A 54 9.98 8.92 -8.16
CA LEU A 54 10.35 7.79 -9.02
C LEU A 54 9.23 6.76 -9.13
N TRP A 55 8.55 6.48 -8.03
CA TRP A 55 7.45 5.52 -8.02
C TRP A 55 6.26 5.94 -8.88
N LEU A 56 6.02 7.26 -9.07
CA LEU A 56 5.04 7.75 -10.04
C LEU A 56 5.43 7.48 -11.49
N GLN A 57 6.71 7.33 -11.76
CA GLN A 57 7.25 7.09 -13.10
C GLN A 57 7.32 5.59 -13.46
N MET A 58 6.84 4.72 -12.57
CA MET A 58 6.91 3.28 -12.74
C MET A 58 5.56 2.69 -13.15
N ASP A 59 5.57 1.72 -14.07
CA ASP A 59 4.40 0.91 -14.41
C ASP A 59 4.45 -0.42 -13.64
N HIS A 60 4.12 -0.36 -12.36
CA HIS A 60 4.15 -1.52 -11.48
C HIS A 60 2.82 -1.74 -10.78
N ARG A 61 2.61 -2.97 -10.32
CA ARG A 61 1.37 -3.32 -9.62
C ARG A 61 1.40 -2.81 -8.19
N ALA A 62 0.30 -2.18 -7.79
CA ALA A 62 0.05 -1.87 -6.39
C ALA A 62 -0.19 -3.16 -5.58
N ILE A 63 0.24 -3.15 -4.33
CA ILE A 63 0.17 -4.30 -3.42
C ILE A 63 -0.04 -3.82 -1.99
N SER A 64 -0.65 -4.64 -1.13
CA SER A 64 -0.80 -4.30 0.29
C SER A 64 0.55 -4.28 1.02
N PHE A 65 0.62 -3.47 2.06
CA PHE A 65 1.83 -3.36 2.89
C PHE A 65 2.23 -4.71 3.51
N SER A 66 1.25 -5.46 4.04
CA SER A 66 1.49 -6.79 4.61
C SER A 66 2.06 -7.76 3.58
N LYS A 67 1.50 -7.78 2.37
CA LYS A 67 1.98 -8.65 1.29
C LYS A 67 3.37 -8.25 0.78
N SER A 68 3.67 -6.95 0.77
CA SER A 68 5.02 -6.47 0.46
C SER A 68 6.05 -6.99 1.46
N LEU A 69 5.72 -7.02 2.76
CA LEU A 69 6.58 -7.59 3.79
C LEU A 69 6.76 -9.11 3.63
N GLU A 70 5.70 -9.85 3.27
CA GLU A 70 5.81 -11.28 2.97
C GLU A 70 6.76 -11.55 1.82
N PHE A 71 6.62 -10.81 0.71
CA PHE A 71 7.54 -10.94 -0.41
C PHE A 71 8.96 -10.58 -0.04
N LEU A 72 9.16 -9.50 0.71
CA LEU A 72 10.50 -9.13 1.17
C LEU A 72 11.13 -10.24 2.04
N ARG A 73 10.35 -10.83 2.94
CA ARG A 73 10.81 -11.98 3.75
C ARG A 73 11.11 -13.24 2.94
N SER A 74 10.48 -13.39 1.77
CA SER A 74 10.74 -14.52 0.87
C SER A 74 12.04 -14.38 0.07
N MET A 75 12.55 -13.15 -0.11
CA MET A 75 13.81 -12.88 -0.78
C MET A 75 14.98 -13.48 0.01
N GLN A 76 15.98 -13.99 -0.71
CA GLN A 76 17.12 -14.63 -0.09
C GLN A 76 18.35 -13.70 -0.06
N GLY A 77 19.03 -13.67 1.08
CA GLY A 77 20.27 -12.92 1.23
C GLY A 77 20.07 -11.42 1.38
N ASP A 78 21.01 -10.65 0.84
CA ASP A 78 21.00 -9.21 0.90
C ASP A 78 20.29 -8.62 -0.32
N VAL A 79 19.55 -7.54 -0.09
CA VAL A 79 18.88 -6.75 -1.12
C VAL A 79 19.48 -5.35 -1.16
N TYR A 80 19.39 -4.71 -2.31
CA TYR A 80 19.66 -3.28 -2.43
C TYR A 80 18.49 -2.50 -1.86
N VAL A 81 18.83 -1.41 -1.19
CA VAL A 81 17.90 -0.47 -0.58
C VAL A 81 18.29 0.94 -1.05
N MET A 82 17.33 1.65 -1.64
CA MET A 82 17.59 2.95 -2.26
C MET A 82 16.51 3.95 -1.81
N SER A 83 16.92 5.19 -1.53
CA SER A 83 16.02 6.31 -1.24
C SER A 83 15.55 7.00 -2.51
N GLU A 84 14.53 7.85 -2.40
CA GLU A 84 14.07 8.77 -3.43
C GLU A 84 15.18 9.77 -3.84
N ARG A 85 14.90 10.59 -4.85
CA ARG A 85 15.78 11.66 -5.33
C ARG A 85 15.96 12.75 -4.26
N GLU A 86 17.12 13.36 -4.21
CA GLU A 86 17.43 14.48 -3.30
C GLU A 86 16.52 15.71 -3.50
N SER A 87 15.96 15.87 -4.71
CA SER A 87 15.08 17.00 -5.02
C SER A 87 13.72 16.95 -4.32
N HIS A 88 13.37 15.83 -3.70
CA HIS A 88 12.10 15.69 -3.00
C HIS A 88 12.29 16.02 -1.51
N PRO A 89 11.59 17.03 -0.99
CA PRO A 89 11.62 17.35 0.43
C PRO A 89 10.94 16.24 1.24
N GLY A 90 11.54 15.87 2.36
CA GLY A 90 11.03 14.85 3.26
C GLY A 90 12.16 13.95 3.78
N ASN A 91 11.82 12.98 4.60
CA ASN A 91 12.78 12.02 5.15
C ASN A 91 13.21 11.01 4.08
N ASN A 92 13.97 11.47 3.07
CA ASN A 92 14.49 10.65 1.99
C ASN A 92 15.97 10.33 2.17
N GLU A 93 16.45 10.40 3.40
CA GLU A 93 17.79 10.02 3.82
C GLU A 93 17.76 8.74 4.64
N PHE A 94 18.84 7.98 4.57
CA PHE A 94 19.15 6.94 5.55
C PHE A 94 19.87 7.56 6.75
N GLU A 95 19.45 7.24 7.96
CA GLU A 95 20.21 7.58 9.17
C GLU A 95 20.94 6.32 9.67
N ILE A 96 22.25 6.31 9.52
CA ILE A 96 23.08 5.18 9.95
C ILE A 96 24.08 5.70 11.01
N ASP A 97 24.01 5.13 12.22
CA ASP A 97 24.83 5.51 13.36
C ASP A 97 24.80 7.05 13.66
N GLY A 98 23.64 7.69 13.46
CA GLY A 98 23.45 9.14 13.66
C GLY A 98 23.97 10.03 12.54
N VAL A 99 24.27 9.48 11.38
CA VAL A 99 24.69 10.21 10.19
C VAL A 99 23.66 10.03 9.08
N GLU A 100 23.20 11.14 8.48
CA GLU A 100 22.28 11.15 7.36
C GLU A 100 23.03 10.95 6.03
N TYR A 101 22.51 10.03 5.20
CA TYR A 101 23.07 9.71 3.89
C TYR A 101 22.01 9.94 2.81
N LYS A 102 22.31 10.90 1.91
CA LYS A 102 21.47 11.28 0.77
C LYS A 102 21.91 10.56 -0.50
N ASN A 103 20.95 10.32 -1.40
CA ASN A 103 21.20 9.70 -2.72
C ASN A 103 22.03 8.41 -2.67
N CYS A 104 22.05 7.73 -1.55
CA CYS A 104 22.84 6.53 -1.40
C CYS A 104 22.05 5.29 -1.84
N VAL A 105 22.77 4.21 -2.07
CA VAL A 105 22.28 2.85 -2.13
C VAL A 105 22.95 2.08 -1.01
N ALA A 106 22.18 1.32 -0.28
CA ALA A 106 22.70 0.45 0.76
C ALA A 106 22.35 -1.02 0.45
N LYS A 107 22.99 -1.93 1.16
CA LYS A 107 22.62 -3.35 1.22
C LYS A 107 22.21 -3.70 2.63
N MET A 108 21.18 -4.54 2.74
CA MET A 108 20.70 -5.10 3.99
C MET A 108 20.11 -6.48 3.76
N ASN A 109 20.18 -7.36 4.76
CA ASN A 109 19.49 -8.65 4.67
C ASN A 109 17.97 -8.46 4.55
N ALA A 110 17.34 -9.16 3.62
CA ALA A 110 15.93 -8.97 3.28
C ALA A 110 14.98 -9.16 4.48
N LYS A 111 15.23 -10.15 5.33
CA LYS A 111 14.41 -10.41 6.52
C LYS A 111 14.62 -9.34 7.60
N GLU A 112 15.88 -8.96 7.86
CA GLU A 112 16.17 -7.88 8.80
C GLU A 112 15.56 -6.55 8.34
N LEU A 113 15.56 -6.29 7.04
CA LEU A 113 14.92 -5.12 6.44
C LEU A 113 13.39 -5.16 6.61
N ALA A 114 12.76 -6.30 6.35
CA ALA A 114 11.32 -6.44 6.55
C ALA A 114 10.91 -6.19 8.01
N ASP A 115 11.68 -6.72 8.97
CA ASP A 115 11.43 -6.50 10.40
C ASP A 115 11.66 -5.03 10.80
N LEU A 116 12.63 -4.37 10.19
CA LEU A 116 12.88 -2.94 10.41
C LEU A 116 11.76 -2.07 9.83
N ILE A 117 11.31 -2.35 8.60
CA ILE A 117 10.20 -1.65 7.96
C ILE A 117 8.93 -1.82 8.82
N GLU A 118 8.61 -3.03 9.23
CA GLU A 118 7.47 -3.32 10.08
C GLU A 118 7.56 -2.55 11.40
N TYR A 119 8.73 -2.57 12.05
CA TYR A 119 8.97 -1.84 13.28
C TYR A 119 8.82 -0.33 13.15
N GLU A 120 9.38 0.29 12.12
CA GLU A 120 9.34 1.74 11.91
C GLU A 120 7.97 2.22 11.43
N TRP A 121 7.24 1.40 10.67
CA TRP A 121 6.03 1.82 9.97
C TRP A 121 4.72 1.29 10.55
N TYR A 122 4.75 0.20 11.32
CA TYR A 122 3.58 -0.24 12.10
C TYR A 122 3.38 0.54 13.39
N GLU A 123 4.42 1.17 13.91
CA GLU A 123 4.31 2.06 15.05
C GLU A 123 4.64 3.52 14.67
N PRO A 124 3.94 4.12 13.68
CA PRO A 124 4.23 5.48 13.20
C PRO A 124 4.04 6.55 14.27
N TYR A 125 3.52 6.19 15.43
CA TYR A 125 3.21 7.07 16.55
C TYR A 125 3.92 6.64 17.84
N ARG A 126 5.14 6.11 17.75
CA ARG A 126 5.95 6.01 18.96
C ARG A 126 6.15 7.40 19.53
N LEU A 127 5.46 7.62 20.64
CA LEU A 127 5.74 8.77 21.48
C LEU A 127 7.02 8.47 22.24
N ASP A 128 7.95 9.42 22.28
CA ASP A 128 9.08 9.37 23.20
C ASP A 128 8.59 9.51 24.66
N ALA A 129 9.49 9.43 25.61
CA ALA A 129 9.18 9.58 27.05
C ALA A 129 8.55 10.95 27.40
N LEU A 130 8.55 11.91 26.48
CA LEU A 130 7.97 13.25 26.61
C LEU A 130 6.63 13.39 25.86
N GLY A 131 6.14 12.35 25.20
CA GLY A 131 4.93 12.38 24.40
C GLY A 131 5.09 13.06 23.03
N MET A 132 6.33 13.21 22.54
CA MET A 132 6.64 13.74 21.22
C MET A 132 6.79 12.58 20.21
N TYR A 133 6.35 12.79 18.98
CA TYR A 133 6.56 11.80 17.93
C TYR A 133 8.05 11.55 17.69
N LEU A 134 8.43 10.28 17.66
CA LEU A 134 9.79 9.92 17.27
C LEU A 134 9.90 10.21 15.77
N THR A 135 10.62 11.30 15.45
CA THR A 135 10.83 11.76 14.07
C THR A 135 12.05 11.13 13.41
N HIS A 136 12.81 10.31 14.13
CA HIS A 136 14.03 9.71 13.61
C HIS A 136 13.75 8.25 13.20
N THR A 137 13.60 8.05 11.90
CA THR A 137 13.58 6.74 11.27
C THR A 137 14.94 6.48 10.63
N VAL A 138 15.39 5.23 10.66
CA VAL A 138 16.62 4.80 9.97
C VAL A 138 16.40 4.78 8.46
N LEU A 139 15.16 4.44 8.04
CA LEU A 139 14.78 4.28 6.65
C LEU A 139 14.14 5.56 6.08
N PRO A 140 14.40 5.88 4.81
CA PRO A 140 13.71 6.98 4.11
C PRO A 140 12.21 6.70 3.95
N ALA A 141 11.43 7.77 3.79
CA ALA A 141 9.98 7.69 3.62
C ALA A 141 9.57 6.96 2.32
N ASP A 142 10.32 7.18 1.24
CA ASP A 142 10.18 6.42 -0.01
C ASP A 142 11.36 5.46 -0.14
N LEU A 143 11.05 4.17 -0.16
CA LEU A 143 12.02 3.11 -0.12
C LEU A 143 11.86 2.17 -1.32
N TYR A 144 12.94 1.97 -2.06
CA TYR A 144 13.01 1.05 -3.20
C TYR A 144 13.91 -0.12 -2.82
N VAL A 145 13.33 -1.32 -2.80
CA VAL A 145 14.01 -2.55 -2.40
C VAL A 145 14.07 -3.49 -3.60
N PHE A 146 15.25 -3.90 -4.02
CA PHE A 146 15.40 -4.76 -5.18
C PHE A 146 16.59 -5.72 -5.03
N ASP A 147 16.54 -6.84 -5.73
CA ASP A 147 17.61 -7.82 -5.78
C ASP A 147 18.77 -7.37 -6.69
N GLU A 148 19.90 -8.05 -6.57
CA GLU A 148 21.11 -7.72 -7.35
C GLU A 148 20.89 -7.92 -8.86
N SER A 149 20.02 -8.82 -9.26
CA SER A 149 19.64 -9.04 -10.66
C SER A 149 18.66 -8.00 -11.21
N MET A 150 18.07 -7.18 -10.34
CA MET A 150 16.99 -6.24 -10.65
C MET A 150 15.77 -6.94 -11.33
N GLU A 151 15.49 -8.18 -10.96
CA GLU A 151 14.31 -8.90 -11.43
C GLU A 151 13.11 -8.69 -10.50
N HIS A 152 13.38 -8.44 -9.20
CA HIS A 152 12.36 -8.23 -8.18
C HIS A 152 12.51 -6.83 -7.58
N LEU A 153 11.40 -6.12 -7.50
CA LEU A 153 11.31 -4.79 -6.92
C LEU A 153 10.11 -4.70 -5.99
N LEU A 154 10.35 -4.13 -4.82
CA LEU A 154 9.31 -3.66 -3.91
C LEU A 154 9.52 -2.17 -3.67
N VAL A 155 8.46 -1.39 -3.77
CA VAL A 155 8.46 0.03 -3.47
C VAL A 155 7.53 0.28 -2.32
N PHE A 156 8.03 0.96 -1.31
CA PHE A 156 7.26 1.41 -0.17
C PHE A 156 7.24 2.94 -0.22
N THR A 157 6.07 3.53 -0.41
CA THR A 157 5.95 4.97 -0.58
C THR A 157 5.57 5.68 0.72
N HIS A 158 5.76 7.00 0.78
CA HIS A 158 5.28 7.82 1.91
C HIS A 158 3.77 8.02 1.87
N GLU A 159 3.12 7.72 0.74
CA GLU A 159 1.67 7.84 0.63
C GLU A 159 0.99 6.85 1.56
N THR A 160 0.14 7.38 2.41
CA THR A 160 -0.64 6.60 3.36
C THR A 160 -2.10 6.97 3.21
N ASP A 161 -2.98 5.98 3.23
CA ASP A 161 -4.39 6.23 3.43
C ASP A 161 -4.60 6.61 4.89
N TYR A 162 -4.76 7.90 5.17
CA TYR A 162 -5.13 8.38 6.49
C TYR A 162 -6.63 8.25 6.67
N TRP A 163 -7.02 7.58 7.73
CA TRP A 163 -8.38 7.63 8.25
C TRP A 163 -8.45 8.77 9.26
N GLU A 164 -9.16 9.84 8.94
CA GLU A 164 -9.58 10.81 9.94
C GLU A 164 -10.72 10.18 10.74
N LEU A 165 -10.40 9.60 11.89
CA LEU A 165 -11.40 9.35 12.90
C LEU A 165 -11.65 10.68 13.63
N GLU A 166 -12.82 11.25 13.42
CA GLU A 166 -13.32 12.33 14.26
C GLU A 166 -13.54 11.75 15.66
N ASP A 167 -12.68 12.04 16.59
CA ASP A 167 -12.86 12.23 18.03
C ASP A 167 -11.57 11.91 18.80
N GLU A 168 -10.91 12.95 19.29
CA GLU A 168 -10.06 13.15 20.50
C GLU A 168 -9.25 11.97 21.09
N GLN A 169 -9.12 10.84 20.44
CA GLN A 169 -8.19 9.78 20.83
C GLN A 169 -6.96 9.82 19.89
N PRO A 170 -5.73 9.62 20.43
CA PRO A 170 -4.56 9.47 19.56
C PRO A 170 -4.81 8.30 18.63
N MET A 171 -4.95 8.61 17.34
CA MET A 171 -5.37 7.70 16.30
C MET A 171 -4.46 6.47 16.25
N LYS A 172 -5.02 5.31 16.48
CA LYS A 172 -4.46 4.07 15.96
C LYS A 172 -4.85 4.00 14.48
N CYS A 173 -4.20 4.80 13.66
CA CYS A 173 -4.31 4.65 12.23
C CYS A 173 -3.50 3.42 11.86
N ALA A 174 -4.18 2.37 11.46
CA ALA A 174 -3.57 1.38 10.59
C ALA A 174 -3.38 2.08 9.22
N ALA A 175 -2.31 2.87 9.11
CA ALA A 175 -1.98 3.53 7.86
C ALA A 175 -1.52 2.43 6.89
N SER A 176 -2.36 2.07 5.91
CA SER A 176 -1.88 1.24 4.82
C SER A 176 -1.06 2.13 3.89
N ARG A 177 0.23 1.86 3.78
CA ARG A 177 1.08 2.53 2.81
C ARG A 177 0.77 2.02 1.40
N PHE A 178 0.82 2.94 0.44
CA PHE A 178 0.83 2.57 -0.95
C PHE A 178 2.15 1.90 -1.29
N CYS A 179 2.07 0.62 -1.68
CA CYS A 179 3.23 -0.18 -2.05
C CYS A 179 3.08 -0.67 -3.49
N MET A 180 4.20 -0.87 -4.16
CA MET A 180 4.26 -1.36 -5.53
C MET A 180 5.24 -2.53 -5.63
N MET A 181 5.06 -3.38 -6.64
CA MET A 181 5.92 -4.54 -6.87
C MET A 181 6.17 -4.82 -8.35
N CYS A 182 7.28 -5.49 -8.62
CA CYS A 182 7.61 -6.08 -9.91
C CYS A 182 8.37 -7.41 -9.70
N GLY A 183 8.16 -8.36 -10.59
CA GLY A 183 8.89 -9.63 -10.61
C GLY A 183 8.35 -10.73 -9.69
N PHE A 184 7.42 -10.43 -8.80
CA PHE A 184 6.80 -11.44 -7.94
C PHE A 184 5.52 -12.00 -8.56
N GLU A 185 5.29 -13.29 -8.36
CA GLU A 185 4.02 -13.93 -8.70
C GLU A 185 2.99 -13.63 -7.61
N LEU A 186 1.90 -13.00 -8.01
CA LEU A 186 0.76 -12.83 -7.13
C LEU A 186 -0.15 -14.05 -7.23
N PRO A 187 -0.77 -14.48 -6.14
CA PRO A 187 -1.87 -15.43 -6.18
C PRO A 187 -2.93 -14.97 -7.18
N GLU A 188 -3.76 -15.90 -7.67
CA GLU A 188 -4.86 -15.53 -8.57
C GLU A 188 -5.78 -14.51 -7.88
N ALA A 189 -6.07 -13.42 -8.59
CA ALA A 189 -6.93 -12.37 -8.04
C ALA A 189 -8.34 -12.92 -7.76
N VAL A 190 -8.90 -12.50 -6.66
CA VAL A 190 -10.29 -12.84 -6.33
C VAL A 190 -11.22 -12.04 -7.23
N THR A 191 -12.18 -12.70 -7.88
CA THR A 191 -13.15 -12.00 -8.69
C THR A 191 -14.15 -11.23 -7.83
N TYR A 192 -14.62 -10.10 -8.33
CA TYR A 192 -15.66 -9.34 -7.63
C TYR A 192 -16.94 -10.18 -7.42
N GLU A 193 -17.29 -11.04 -8.35
CA GLU A 193 -18.43 -11.97 -8.25
C GLU A 193 -18.25 -12.94 -7.08
N LYS A 194 -17.04 -13.40 -6.80
CA LYS A 194 -16.77 -14.25 -5.64
C LYS A 194 -16.97 -13.49 -4.34
N ILE A 195 -16.45 -12.27 -4.23
CA ILE A 195 -16.65 -11.39 -3.06
C ILE A 195 -18.15 -11.14 -2.86
N ARG A 196 -18.84 -10.75 -3.92
CA ARG A 196 -20.28 -10.51 -3.90
C ARG A 196 -21.05 -11.76 -3.46
N SER A 197 -20.69 -12.93 -3.96
CA SER A 197 -21.30 -14.20 -3.57
C SER A 197 -21.13 -14.49 -2.07
N MET A 198 -19.95 -14.22 -1.50
CA MET A 198 -19.70 -14.39 -0.05
C MET A 198 -20.57 -13.41 0.77
N LEU A 199 -20.60 -12.14 0.37
CA LEU A 199 -21.36 -11.11 1.07
C LEU A 199 -22.88 -11.25 0.91
N THR A 200 -23.36 -11.89 -0.15
CA THR A 200 -24.80 -12.16 -0.35
C THR A 200 -25.25 -13.54 0.13
N SER A 201 -24.33 -14.45 0.51
CA SER A 201 -24.68 -15.77 1.05
C SER A 201 -25.48 -15.65 2.36
N GLU A 202 -26.27 -16.67 2.69
CA GLU A 202 -26.95 -16.73 3.99
C GLU A 202 -25.93 -16.94 5.12
N LEU A 203 -26.13 -16.23 6.23
CA LEU A 203 -25.40 -16.46 7.47
C LEU A 203 -26.20 -17.38 8.40
N ALA A 204 -25.49 -18.12 9.24
CA ALA A 204 -26.14 -18.80 10.35
C ALA A 204 -26.81 -17.77 11.29
N PRO A 205 -27.88 -18.13 12.01
CA PRO A 205 -28.48 -17.24 13.00
C PRO A 205 -27.45 -16.71 14.00
N ASP A 206 -27.54 -15.43 14.32
CA ASP A 206 -26.66 -14.73 15.27
C ASP A 206 -25.15 -14.74 14.88
N SER A 207 -24.86 -14.97 13.59
CA SER A 207 -23.49 -14.88 13.06
C SER A 207 -23.24 -13.60 12.29
N SER A 208 -21.97 -13.26 12.16
CA SER A 208 -21.47 -12.18 11.31
C SER A 208 -20.44 -12.74 10.33
N LEU A 209 -20.14 -11.98 9.30
CA LEU A 209 -19.05 -12.21 8.37
C LEU A 209 -18.26 -10.92 8.26
N GLU A 210 -16.97 -10.98 8.48
CA GLU A 210 -16.04 -9.89 8.28
C GLU A 210 -15.00 -10.27 7.22
N ILE A 211 -14.88 -9.46 6.19
CA ILE A 211 -13.89 -9.66 5.11
C ILE A 211 -12.95 -8.46 5.10
N GLU A 212 -11.72 -8.70 5.45
CA GLU A 212 -10.63 -7.75 5.20
C GLU A 212 -10.11 -7.99 3.78
N MET A 213 -10.16 -6.97 2.95
CA MET A 213 -9.84 -7.07 1.54
C MET A 213 -9.15 -5.81 1.03
N SER A 214 -8.52 -5.92 -0.13
CA SER A 214 -7.98 -4.78 -0.84
C SER A 214 -8.38 -4.79 -2.30
N TYR A 215 -8.35 -3.61 -2.92
CA TYR A 215 -8.28 -3.50 -4.37
C TYR A 215 -7.04 -2.73 -4.79
N SER A 216 -6.54 -3.06 -5.96
CA SER A 216 -5.47 -2.32 -6.62
C SER A 216 -5.81 -2.10 -8.09
N CYS A 217 -5.53 -0.92 -8.61
CA CYS A 217 -5.61 -0.61 -10.02
C CYS A 217 -4.61 0.49 -10.36
N SER A 218 -3.76 0.26 -11.35
CA SER A 218 -2.79 1.26 -11.81
C SER A 218 -2.04 1.93 -10.65
N MET A 219 -2.43 3.15 -10.27
CA MET A 219 -1.81 3.94 -9.19
C MET A 219 -2.69 4.07 -7.94
N ALA A 220 -3.75 3.26 -7.81
CA ALA A 220 -4.62 3.28 -6.65
C ALA A 220 -4.60 1.93 -5.93
N PHE A 221 -4.42 2.00 -4.63
CA PHE A 221 -4.53 0.86 -3.72
C PHE A 221 -5.38 1.27 -2.52
N ARG A 222 -6.26 0.38 -2.07
CA ARG A 222 -6.98 0.58 -0.83
C ARG A 222 -7.26 -0.76 -0.15
N GLN A 223 -6.96 -0.84 1.13
CA GLN A 223 -7.35 -1.91 2.02
C GLN A 223 -8.52 -1.45 2.89
N PHE A 224 -9.48 -2.32 3.14
CA PHE A 224 -10.68 -2.01 3.91
C PHE A 224 -11.36 -3.28 4.42
N ILE A 225 -12.25 -3.11 5.39
CA ILE A 225 -13.04 -4.20 5.95
C ILE A 225 -14.50 -3.99 5.54
N VAL A 226 -15.13 -5.09 5.12
CA VAL A 226 -16.58 -5.17 4.93
C VAL A 226 -17.14 -6.12 5.97
N SER A 227 -18.01 -5.63 6.83
CA SER A 227 -18.73 -6.45 7.79
C SER A 227 -20.18 -6.63 7.39
N LYS A 228 -20.71 -7.82 7.65
CA LYS A 228 -22.11 -8.21 7.45
C LYS A 228 -22.60 -8.92 8.69
N TRP A 229 -23.79 -8.58 9.16
CA TRP A 229 -24.44 -9.25 10.29
C TRP A 229 -25.95 -9.34 10.10
N THR A 230 -26.57 -10.26 10.82
CA THR A 230 -28.04 -10.40 10.85
C THR A 230 -28.65 -9.25 11.64
N LYS A 231 -29.72 -8.63 11.11
CA LYS A 231 -30.50 -7.61 11.82
C LYS A 231 -31.13 -8.18 13.09
N GLU A 232 -31.32 -7.36 14.11
CA GLU A 232 -31.92 -7.76 15.39
C GLU A 232 -33.30 -8.41 15.24
N ASP A 233 -34.07 -8.00 14.24
CA ASP A 233 -35.41 -8.55 13.95
C ASP A 233 -35.40 -9.79 13.03
N ASN A 234 -34.23 -10.28 12.66
CA ASN A 234 -34.01 -11.39 11.73
C ASN A 234 -34.65 -11.21 10.34
N THR A 235 -34.92 -9.96 9.91
CA THR A 235 -35.57 -9.68 8.61
C THR A 235 -34.56 -9.54 7.46
N GLY A 236 -33.27 -9.73 7.70
CA GLY A 236 -32.22 -9.61 6.70
C GLY A 236 -30.86 -9.26 7.30
N TYR A 237 -30.03 -8.63 6.50
CA TYR A 237 -28.66 -8.29 6.89
C TYR A 237 -28.44 -6.79 6.86
N GLU A 238 -27.45 -6.34 7.63
CA GLU A 238 -26.81 -5.03 7.54
C GLU A 238 -25.37 -5.20 7.09
N TYR A 239 -24.86 -4.17 6.41
CA TYR A 239 -23.50 -4.11 5.89
C TYR A 239 -22.84 -2.81 6.32
N TRP A 240 -21.56 -2.87 6.55
CA TRP A 240 -20.77 -1.75 7.01
C TRP A 240 -19.36 -1.81 6.42
N PHE A 241 -18.79 -0.64 6.17
CA PHE A 241 -17.38 -0.47 5.81
C PHE A 241 -16.64 0.22 6.96
N ASP A 242 -15.46 -0.25 7.33
CA ASP A 242 -14.65 0.27 8.44
C ASP A 242 -14.32 1.75 8.32
N PHE A 243 -14.22 2.28 7.12
CA PHE A 243 -13.95 3.69 6.82
C PHE A 243 -15.20 4.56 6.71
N ASP A 244 -16.39 4.01 6.74
CA ASP A 244 -17.66 4.74 6.78
C ASP A 244 -18.38 4.41 8.08
N ALA A 245 -17.76 4.80 9.19
CA ALA A 245 -18.15 4.43 10.54
C ALA A 245 -19.60 4.82 10.93
N ASN A 246 -20.24 5.71 10.17
CA ASN A 246 -21.55 6.26 10.50
C ASN A 246 -22.69 5.69 9.65
N THR A 247 -22.41 4.81 8.69
CA THR A 247 -23.41 4.35 7.73
C THR A 247 -23.55 2.83 7.73
N ASN A 248 -24.73 2.34 8.11
CA ASN A 248 -25.13 0.95 7.93
C ASN A 248 -26.02 0.85 6.70
N TYR A 249 -25.75 -0.09 5.83
CA TYR A 249 -26.52 -0.35 4.61
C TYR A 249 -27.46 -1.53 4.82
N SER A 250 -28.72 -1.36 4.47
CA SER A 250 -29.76 -2.36 4.71
C SER A 250 -29.74 -3.52 3.70
N THR A 251 -29.02 -3.37 2.60
CA THR A 251 -28.82 -4.40 1.58
C THR A 251 -27.41 -4.31 0.99
N TRP A 252 -26.92 -5.43 0.44
CA TRP A 252 -25.67 -5.42 -0.29
C TRP A 252 -25.72 -4.47 -1.51
N GLU A 253 -26.84 -4.38 -2.19
CA GLU A 253 -27.00 -3.49 -3.33
C GLU A 253 -26.83 -2.01 -2.95
N GLU A 254 -27.31 -1.61 -1.78
CA GLU A 254 -27.05 -0.26 -1.25
C GLU A 254 -25.57 -0.07 -0.95
N ALA A 255 -24.94 -1.02 -0.25
CA ALA A 255 -23.51 -0.95 0.10
C ALA A 255 -22.61 -0.92 -1.13
N GLU A 256 -22.81 -1.86 -2.09
CA GLU A 256 -21.96 -1.94 -3.29
C GLU A 256 -22.05 -0.70 -4.22
N ASN A 257 -23.17 0.05 -4.15
CA ASN A 257 -23.38 1.27 -4.92
C ASN A 257 -23.11 2.56 -4.14
N ALA A 258 -22.78 2.48 -2.85
CA ALA A 258 -22.42 3.65 -2.05
C ALA A 258 -21.12 4.29 -2.55
N LYS A 259 -21.13 5.62 -2.70
CA LYS A 259 -20.00 6.41 -3.25
C LYS A 259 -18.98 6.75 -2.16
N VAL A 260 -18.42 5.74 -1.53
CA VAL A 260 -17.55 5.88 -0.36
C VAL A 260 -16.04 5.73 -0.68
N PHE A 261 -15.70 5.42 -1.93
CA PHE A 261 -14.33 5.27 -2.41
C PHE A 261 -13.96 6.42 -3.34
N ASN A 262 -13.68 7.62 -2.79
CA ASN A 262 -13.35 8.81 -3.57
C ASN A 262 -14.39 9.07 -4.70
N ASP A 263 -15.65 9.27 -4.32
CA ASP A 263 -16.79 9.45 -5.22
C ASP A 263 -17.12 8.27 -6.15
N LYS A 264 -16.47 7.12 -5.96
CA LYS A 264 -16.80 5.86 -6.64
C LYS A 264 -17.45 4.87 -5.68
N SER A 265 -18.24 3.97 -6.21
CA SER A 265 -18.75 2.81 -5.47
C SER A 265 -17.84 1.60 -5.70
N LEU A 266 -17.95 0.61 -4.83
CA LEU A 266 -17.20 -0.66 -4.98
C LEU A 266 -17.54 -1.34 -6.30
N LYS A 267 -18.79 -1.25 -6.74
CA LYS A 267 -19.23 -1.76 -8.04
C LYS A 267 -18.56 -1.04 -9.19
N GLU A 268 -18.48 0.30 -9.18
CA GLU A 268 -17.78 1.05 -10.21
C GLU A 268 -16.29 0.77 -10.23
N ILE A 269 -15.68 0.54 -9.05
CA ILE A 269 -14.28 0.12 -8.96
C ILE A 269 -14.11 -1.26 -9.62
N SER A 270 -15.04 -2.19 -9.40
CA SER A 270 -14.95 -3.53 -9.99
C SER A 270 -15.02 -3.54 -11.52
N GLU A 271 -15.55 -2.48 -12.13
CA GLU A 271 -15.67 -2.30 -13.58
C GLU A 271 -14.45 -1.59 -14.20
N LEU A 272 -13.51 -1.10 -13.38
CA LEU A 272 -12.29 -0.45 -13.88
C LEU A 272 -11.38 -1.46 -14.58
N ASN A 273 -10.77 -1.01 -15.67
CA ASN A 273 -9.79 -1.85 -16.38
C ASN A 273 -8.55 -2.09 -15.51
N GLY A 274 -8.15 -3.34 -15.40
CA GLY A 274 -6.95 -3.75 -14.65
C GLY A 274 -7.11 -3.73 -13.14
N VAL A 275 -8.33 -3.56 -12.62
CA VAL A 275 -8.57 -3.72 -11.18
C VAL A 275 -8.32 -5.15 -10.74
N ARG A 276 -7.70 -5.27 -9.59
CA ARG A 276 -7.47 -6.54 -8.89
C ARG A 276 -8.02 -6.44 -7.49
N PHE A 277 -8.71 -7.49 -7.05
CA PHE A 277 -9.12 -7.67 -5.67
C PHE A 277 -8.33 -8.79 -5.01
N ASP A 278 -7.98 -8.60 -3.76
CA ASP A 278 -7.38 -9.63 -2.90
C ASP A 278 -8.14 -9.67 -1.58
N ILE A 279 -8.49 -10.88 -1.11
CA ILE A 279 -9.01 -11.09 0.24
C ILE A 279 -7.81 -11.36 1.12
N ILE A 280 -7.70 -10.65 2.22
CA ILE A 280 -6.60 -10.75 3.17
C ILE A 280 -7.00 -11.68 4.32
N LYS A 281 -8.16 -11.37 4.96
CA LYS A 281 -8.68 -12.17 6.06
C LYS A 281 -10.18 -12.37 5.95
N ILE A 282 -10.66 -13.43 6.57
CA ILE A 282 -12.08 -13.67 6.82
C ILE A 282 -12.24 -14.00 8.30
N ASP A 283 -13.11 -13.25 9.00
CA ASP A 283 -13.33 -13.38 10.44
C ASP A 283 -12.03 -13.39 11.26
N GLY A 284 -11.07 -12.55 10.86
CA GLY A 284 -9.78 -12.40 11.50
C GLY A 284 -8.74 -13.48 11.18
N ASN A 285 -9.10 -14.52 10.41
CA ASN A 285 -8.19 -15.57 9.95
C ASN A 285 -7.66 -15.27 8.54
N ASP A 286 -6.41 -15.62 8.28
CA ASP A 286 -5.84 -15.45 6.96
C ASP A 286 -6.66 -16.22 5.91
N TYR A 287 -6.90 -15.60 4.76
CA TYR A 287 -7.78 -16.16 3.73
C TYR A 287 -7.29 -17.51 3.20
N GLU A 288 -5.97 -17.72 3.13
CA GLU A 288 -5.37 -18.98 2.68
C GLU A 288 -5.73 -20.17 3.60
N ASP A 289 -6.04 -19.89 4.87
CA ASP A 289 -6.45 -20.90 5.86
C ASP A 289 -7.97 -21.11 5.89
N TYR A 290 -8.73 -20.25 5.21
CA TYR A 290 -10.19 -20.29 5.21
C TYR A 290 -10.68 -21.34 4.21
N GLY A 291 -10.99 -22.50 4.72
CA GLY A 291 -11.57 -23.61 3.92
C GLY A 291 -10.68 -24.85 3.79
N GLN A 292 -9.62 -24.95 4.60
CA GLN A 292 -8.90 -26.21 4.84
C GLN A 292 -9.68 -27.02 5.97
#